data_c1fa6914565afd6400255f4e4649721c
#
_entry.id   c1fa6914565afd6400255f4e4649721c
#
_cell.length_a   1.000
_cell.length_b   1.000
_cell.length_c   1.000
_cell.angle_alpha   90.00
_cell.angle_beta   90.00
_cell.angle_gamma   90.00
#
_symmetry.space_group_name_H-M   'P 1'
#
loop_
_entity.id
_entity.type
_entity.pdbx_description
1 polymer ?
#
loop_
_entity_poly.entity_id
_entity_poly.type
_entity_poly.pdbx_seq_one_letter_code
_entity_poly.pdbx_strand_id
1 'polypeptide(L)'
;GFSQMEYSDGIISAFINLSAANSAYKRIDYFRKKDLILEDTTYLEALGTSVNTIYQFDENGNIIGANKYMIEDTIFHNGNYYTMNSKEAKLAETLWKWIPGFTIKSGMNYNIDDFNNAFLNLGYISKSPRFNNVYDYSNQLFRDIKNEKVIAAEAGYSYRSSLFSVNVNTYYTSWQNKPSNGGVSVLIDDVLYKANINGMDALHKGFEFDFIYKIQHNLSLEGLISLGDWRWNSADTVRFLDDNNNPIKILSCSQCEAD
;
A
#
# COMPACT_ATOMS: atom_id res chain seq x y z
N GLY A 1 -12.26 -4.22 -15.80
CA GLY A 1 -12.72 -5.31 -16.68
C GLY A 1 -11.89 -6.56 -16.47
N PHE A 2 -12.45 -7.69 -16.86
CA PHE A 2 -11.85 -9.00 -16.66
C PHE A 2 -12.18 -9.87 -17.86
N SER A 3 -11.24 -10.69 -18.29
CA SER A 3 -11.41 -11.70 -19.35
C SER A 3 -10.60 -12.95 -19.01
N GLN A 4 -11.15 -14.10 -19.31
CA GLN A 4 -10.52 -15.40 -19.11
C GLN A 4 -10.73 -16.25 -20.35
N MET A 5 -9.70 -16.98 -20.72
CA MET A 5 -9.73 -17.99 -21.76
C MET A 5 -9.11 -19.27 -21.20
N GLU A 6 -9.73 -20.39 -21.51
CA GLU A 6 -9.29 -21.73 -21.09
C GLU A 6 -9.30 -22.66 -22.29
N TYR A 7 -8.36 -23.60 -22.31
CA TYR A 7 -8.25 -24.68 -23.26
C TYR A 7 -7.96 -25.99 -22.50
N SER A 8 -8.58 -27.08 -22.93
CA SER A 8 -8.27 -28.42 -22.40
C SER A 8 -8.61 -29.48 -23.43
N ASP A 9 -7.71 -30.42 -23.65
CA ASP A 9 -7.92 -31.59 -24.54
C ASP A 9 -7.66 -32.93 -23.83
N GLY A 10 -7.48 -32.89 -22.48
CA GLY A 10 -7.18 -34.05 -21.67
C GLY A 10 -5.67 -34.31 -21.48
N ILE A 11 -4.82 -33.90 -22.42
CA ILE A 11 -3.37 -33.96 -22.34
C ILE A 11 -2.81 -32.62 -21.84
N ILE A 12 -3.29 -31.53 -22.44
CA ILE A 12 -2.89 -30.18 -22.10
C ILE A 12 -4.12 -29.42 -21.61
N SER A 13 -3.93 -28.72 -20.49
CA SER A 13 -4.85 -27.68 -20.06
C SER A 13 -4.09 -26.37 -19.88
N ALA A 14 -4.62 -25.28 -20.43
CA ALA A 14 -4.00 -23.97 -20.33
C ALA A 14 -5.04 -22.88 -20.09
N PHE A 15 -4.63 -21.81 -19.42
CA PHE A 15 -5.48 -20.65 -19.22
C PHE A 15 -4.70 -19.35 -19.38
N ILE A 16 -5.42 -18.30 -19.72
CA ILE A 16 -4.96 -16.91 -19.62
C ILE A 16 -6.06 -16.06 -19.01
N ASN A 17 -5.69 -15.29 -17.99
CA ASN A 17 -6.55 -14.33 -17.32
C ASN A 17 -5.99 -12.94 -17.48
N LEU A 18 -6.82 -12.01 -17.91
CA LEU A 18 -6.49 -10.60 -18.07
C LEU A 18 -7.46 -9.78 -17.25
N SER A 19 -6.96 -8.86 -16.46
CA SER A 19 -7.80 -7.87 -15.79
C SER A 19 -7.20 -6.48 -15.86
N ALA A 20 -8.07 -5.47 -15.95
CA ALA A 20 -7.70 -4.07 -15.88
C ALA A 20 -8.67 -3.34 -14.96
N ALA A 21 -8.14 -2.47 -14.15
CA ALA A 21 -8.88 -1.59 -13.24
C ALA A 21 -8.28 -0.19 -13.28
N ASN A 22 -9.13 0.81 -13.06
CA ASN A 22 -8.67 2.19 -12.89
C ASN A 22 -9.19 2.67 -11.53
N SER A 23 -8.28 2.83 -10.57
CA SER A 23 -8.62 3.29 -9.22
C SER A 23 -8.62 4.80 -9.19
N ALA A 24 -9.67 5.38 -8.63
CA ALA A 24 -9.80 6.81 -8.46
C ALA A 24 -9.78 7.17 -6.97
N TYR A 25 -8.98 8.15 -6.63
CA TYR A 25 -8.82 8.62 -5.26
C TYR A 25 -9.11 10.11 -5.20
N LYS A 26 -9.87 10.51 -4.18
CA LYS A 26 -10.11 11.90 -3.79
C LYS A 26 -10.20 11.92 -2.27
N ARG A 27 -9.60 12.89 -1.65
CA ARG A 27 -9.74 13.12 -0.21
C ARG A 27 -10.60 14.34 0.02
N ILE A 28 -11.54 14.23 0.95
CA ILE A 28 -12.32 15.33 1.49
C ILE A 28 -12.07 15.32 3.00
N ASP A 29 -11.57 16.43 3.52
CA ASP A 29 -11.26 16.54 4.94
C ASP A 29 -12.30 17.43 5.64
N TYR A 30 -13.14 16.80 6.45
CA TYR A 30 -14.18 17.47 7.23
C TYR A 30 -13.67 18.11 8.52
N PHE A 31 -12.45 17.78 8.94
CA PHE A 31 -11.85 18.26 10.17
C PHE A 31 -10.91 19.44 9.96
N ARG A 32 -10.51 19.71 8.73
CA ARG A 32 -9.74 20.89 8.37
C ARG A 32 -10.66 22.10 8.21
N LYS A 33 -10.09 23.30 8.42
CA LYS A 33 -10.76 24.54 8.07
C LYS A 33 -11.10 24.55 6.60
N LYS A 34 -12.22 25.19 6.25
CA LYS A 34 -12.65 25.32 4.86
C LYS A 34 -11.77 26.33 4.11
N ASP A 35 -11.61 26.09 2.83
CA ASP A 35 -11.03 27.09 1.93
C ASP A 35 -12.09 28.14 1.57
N LEU A 36 -11.70 29.41 1.52
CA LEU A 36 -12.52 30.48 0.97
C LEU A 36 -12.09 30.71 -0.49
N ILE A 37 -12.98 30.39 -1.43
CA ILE A 37 -12.72 30.52 -2.88
C ILE A 37 -13.54 31.69 -3.41
N LEU A 38 -12.87 32.78 -3.73
CA LEU A 38 -13.43 33.98 -4.35
C LEU A 38 -13.02 34.05 -5.83
N GLU A 39 -13.65 34.94 -6.60
CA GLU A 39 -13.33 35.09 -8.03
C GLU A 39 -11.91 35.53 -8.28
N ASP A 40 -11.35 36.37 -7.42
CA ASP A 40 -10.06 37.01 -7.54
C ASP A 40 -8.97 36.37 -6.65
N THR A 41 -9.35 35.59 -5.65
CA THR A 41 -8.38 35.02 -4.69
C THR A 41 -8.91 33.76 -4.00
N THR A 42 -7.98 32.98 -3.44
CA THR A 42 -8.30 31.81 -2.62
C THR A 42 -7.50 31.88 -1.33
N TYR A 43 -8.21 31.73 -0.20
CA TYR A 43 -7.60 31.57 1.11
C TYR A 43 -7.74 30.11 1.53
N LEU A 44 -6.61 29.40 1.60
CA LEU A 44 -6.60 28.00 2.00
C LEU A 44 -6.70 27.88 3.52
N GLU A 45 -7.50 26.90 3.99
CA GLU A 45 -7.69 26.57 5.42
C GLU A 45 -8.05 27.78 6.30
N ALA A 46 -8.84 28.67 5.77
CA ALA A 46 -9.06 29.98 6.36
C ALA A 46 -10.30 30.08 7.26
N LEU A 47 -11.31 29.23 7.03
CA LEU A 47 -12.60 29.32 7.66
C LEU A 47 -12.96 28.07 8.47
N GLY A 48 -13.05 28.22 9.76
CA GLY A 48 -13.40 27.16 10.69
C GLY A 48 -13.61 27.71 12.10
N THR A 49 -13.10 26.99 13.09
CA THR A 49 -13.05 27.45 14.47
C THR A 49 -11.62 27.41 14.97
N SER A 50 -11.26 28.45 15.70
CA SER A 50 -9.97 28.58 16.38
C SER A 50 -10.17 28.59 17.88
N VAL A 51 -9.24 27.99 18.63
CA VAL A 51 -9.24 28.07 20.10
C VAL A 51 -8.53 29.36 20.50
N ASN A 52 -9.24 30.25 21.16
CA ASN A 52 -8.63 31.38 21.81
C ASN A 52 -8.43 31.08 23.29
N THR A 53 -7.36 31.56 23.88
CA THR A 53 -7.01 31.35 25.28
C THR A 53 -6.84 32.70 25.96
N ILE A 54 -7.67 32.99 26.98
CA ILE A 54 -7.50 34.12 27.87
C ILE A 54 -6.80 33.62 29.11
N TYR A 55 -5.59 34.16 29.34
CA TYR A 55 -4.84 33.89 30.56
C TYR A 55 -5.30 34.82 31.68
N GLN A 56 -5.42 34.27 32.89
CA GLN A 56 -5.64 35.02 34.11
C GLN A 56 -4.30 35.20 34.83
N PHE A 57 -4.04 36.40 35.30
CA PHE A 57 -2.80 36.76 35.95
C PHE A 57 -3.06 37.16 37.39
N ASP A 58 -2.13 36.88 38.30
CA ASP A 58 -2.11 37.40 39.63
C ASP A 58 -1.60 38.87 39.66
N GLU A 59 -1.59 39.46 40.86
CA GLU A 59 -1.07 40.83 41.07
C GLU A 59 0.41 40.99 40.72
N ASN A 60 1.17 39.88 40.63
CA ASN A 60 2.58 39.85 40.30
C ASN A 60 2.84 39.55 38.81
N GLY A 61 1.77 39.37 38.03
CA GLY A 61 1.86 39.04 36.58
C GLY A 61 2.07 37.56 36.27
N ASN A 62 1.95 36.65 37.25
CA ASN A 62 2.04 35.22 37.00
C ASN A 62 0.72 34.64 36.51
N ILE A 63 0.77 33.68 35.60
CA ILE A 63 -0.41 32.99 35.09
C ILE A 63 -0.98 32.10 36.18
N ILE A 64 -2.21 32.38 36.64
CA ILE A 64 -2.96 31.62 37.63
C ILE A 64 -4.08 30.77 37.04
N GLY A 65 -4.41 30.97 35.75
CA GLY A 65 -5.40 30.21 35.05
C GLY A 65 -5.48 30.53 33.56
N ALA A 66 -6.21 29.72 32.82
CA ALA A 66 -6.47 29.92 31.41
C ALA A 66 -7.87 29.44 31.04
N ASN A 67 -8.66 30.31 30.43
CA ASN A 67 -9.95 29.96 29.86
C ASN A 67 -9.83 29.81 28.34
N LYS A 68 -10.25 28.66 27.82
CA LYS A 68 -10.27 28.37 26.39
C LYS A 68 -11.69 28.49 25.87
N TYR A 69 -11.86 29.17 24.76
CA TYR A 69 -13.14 29.26 24.06
C TYR A 69 -12.93 29.20 22.55
N MET A 70 -13.96 28.70 21.84
CA MET A 70 -13.94 28.57 20.39
C MET A 70 -14.42 29.90 19.77
N ILE A 71 -13.65 30.38 18.78
CA ILE A 71 -14.03 31.54 17.97
C ILE A 71 -14.18 31.06 16.53
N GLU A 72 -15.27 31.50 15.87
CA GLU A 72 -15.42 31.30 14.42
C GLU A 72 -14.46 32.21 13.65
N ASP A 73 -13.70 31.61 12.73
CA ASP A 73 -12.83 32.38 11.86
C ASP A 73 -13.65 33.22 10.88
N THR A 74 -13.24 34.45 10.69
CA THR A 74 -13.87 35.41 9.78
C THR A 74 -12.82 36.06 8.90
N ILE A 75 -13.06 36.08 7.59
CA ILE A 75 -12.23 36.76 6.61
C ILE A 75 -12.99 37.98 6.08
N PHE A 76 -12.35 39.14 6.10
CA PHE A 76 -12.86 40.34 5.46
C PHE A 76 -12.17 40.53 4.11
N HIS A 77 -12.96 40.57 3.03
CA HIS A 77 -12.46 40.77 1.69
C HIS A 77 -13.43 41.60 0.86
N ASN A 78 -12.93 42.67 0.20
CA ASN A 78 -13.72 43.56 -0.67
C ASN A 78 -15.05 44.05 -0.05
N GLY A 79 -15.01 44.46 1.23
CA GLY A 79 -16.17 44.98 1.92
C GLY A 79 -17.16 43.95 2.51
N ASN A 80 -16.88 42.65 2.33
CA ASN A 80 -17.71 41.55 2.82
C ASN A 80 -17.01 40.72 3.89
N TYR A 81 -17.77 40.17 4.81
CA TYR A 81 -17.29 39.20 5.80
C TYR A 81 -17.70 37.79 5.38
N TYR A 82 -16.74 36.87 5.44
CA TYR A 82 -16.91 35.48 5.09
C TYR A 82 -16.63 34.61 6.31
N THR A 83 -17.49 33.63 6.54
CA THR A 83 -17.37 32.65 7.61
C THR A 83 -17.45 31.22 7.04
N MET A 84 -17.29 30.21 7.88
CA MET A 84 -17.44 28.79 7.46
C MET A 84 -18.81 28.45 6.87
N ASN A 85 -19.83 29.31 7.07
CA ASN A 85 -21.18 29.14 6.56
C ASN A 85 -21.44 29.93 5.26
N SER A 86 -20.48 30.71 4.76
CA SER A 86 -20.57 31.42 3.49
C SER A 86 -20.64 30.44 2.31
N LYS A 87 -21.31 30.86 1.21
CA LYS A 87 -21.43 30.04 -0.01
C LYS A 87 -20.10 29.73 -0.66
N GLU A 88 -19.15 30.64 -0.51
CA GLU A 88 -17.79 30.58 -1.03
C GLU A 88 -16.87 29.71 -0.18
N ALA A 89 -17.30 29.32 1.03
CA ALA A 89 -16.57 28.42 1.90
C ALA A 89 -16.71 26.97 1.38
N LYS A 90 -15.60 26.37 0.95
CA LYS A 90 -15.55 25.02 0.42
C LYS A 90 -14.77 24.10 1.36
N LEU A 91 -15.20 22.85 1.45
CA LEU A 91 -14.43 21.83 2.17
C LEU A 91 -13.05 21.67 1.54
N ALA A 92 -12.04 21.50 2.38
CA ALA A 92 -10.72 21.15 1.90
C ALA A 92 -10.76 19.80 1.17
N GLU A 93 -10.58 19.82 -0.12
CA GLU A 93 -10.64 18.62 -0.95
C GLU A 93 -9.53 18.61 -2.00
N THR A 94 -9.13 17.40 -2.36
CA THR A 94 -8.13 17.18 -3.41
C THR A 94 -8.81 17.01 -4.77
N LEU A 95 -8.05 17.17 -5.83
CA LEU A 95 -8.48 16.73 -7.15
C LEU A 95 -8.51 15.18 -7.22
N TRP A 96 -9.29 14.65 -8.15
CA TRP A 96 -9.29 13.22 -8.45
C TRP A 96 -7.94 12.77 -9.00
N LYS A 97 -7.37 11.73 -8.40
CA LYS A 97 -6.18 11.04 -8.90
C LYS A 97 -6.59 9.66 -9.42
N TRP A 98 -6.39 9.44 -10.71
CA TRP A 98 -6.66 8.17 -11.39
C TRP A 98 -5.36 7.38 -11.56
N ILE A 99 -5.37 6.12 -11.18
CA ILE A 99 -4.20 5.24 -11.24
C ILE A 99 -4.65 3.90 -11.84
N PRO A 100 -4.23 3.60 -13.08
CA PRO A 100 -4.56 2.33 -13.73
C PRO A 100 -3.76 1.19 -13.12
N GLY A 101 -4.38 0.02 -13.08
CA GLY A 101 -3.74 -1.23 -12.70
C GLY A 101 -4.19 -2.35 -13.63
N PHE A 102 -3.37 -3.39 -13.77
CA PHE A 102 -3.71 -4.55 -14.59
C PHE A 102 -3.04 -5.81 -14.07
N THR A 103 -3.62 -6.95 -14.44
CA THR A 103 -3.10 -8.27 -14.09
C THR A 103 -3.13 -9.16 -15.32
N ILE A 104 -2.06 -9.90 -15.52
CA ILE A 104 -1.94 -10.97 -16.50
C ILE A 104 -1.52 -12.21 -15.74
N LYS A 105 -2.30 -13.29 -15.86
CA LYS A 105 -1.95 -14.60 -15.34
C LYS A 105 -2.15 -15.63 -16.42
N SER A 106 -1.20 -16.55 -16.54
CA SER A 106 -1.31 -17.68 -17.46
C SER A 106 -0.77 -18.93 -16.79
N GLY A 107 -1.29 -20.06 -17.18
CA GLY A 107 -0.81 -21.34 -16.71
C GLY A 107 -1.06 -22.41 -17.72
N MET A 108 -0.23 -23.44 -17.65
CA MET A 108 -0.34 -24.63 -18.47
C MET A 108 -0.07 -25.84 -17.58
N ASN A 109 -0.87 -26.86 -17.77
CA ASN A 109 -0.72 -28.17 -17.18
C ASN A 109 -0.58 -29.18 -18.32
N TYR A 110 0.38 -30.09 -18.19
CA TYR A 110 0.67 -31.15 -19.15
C TYR A 110 0.62 -32.51 -18.47
N ASN A 111 -0.37 -33.31 -18.81
CA ASN A 111 -0.46 -34.72 -18.42
C ASN A 111 0.46 -35.53 -19.34
N ILE A 112 1.65 -35.88 -18.84
CA ILE A 112 2.65 -36.64 -19.61
C ILE A 112 2.14 -38.03 -19.88
N ASP A 113 1.55 -38.64 -18.85
CA ASP A 113 0.84 -39.92 -18.89
C ASP A 113 -0.16 -39.99 -17.69
N ASP A 114 -0.77 -41.16 -17.46
CA ASP A 114 -1.75 -41.36 -16.38
C ASP A 114 -1.17 -41.17 -14.97
N PHE A 115 0.14 -41.14 -14.82
CA PHE A 115 0.84 -41.05 -13.54
C PHE A 115 1.63 -39.75 -13.36
N ASN A 116 1.99 -39.12 -14.47
CA ASN A 116 2.94 -38.03 -14.51
C ASN A 116 2.30 -36.75 -15.03
N ASN A 117 2.50 -35.67 -14.32
CA ASN A 117 1.97 -34.37 -14.64
C ASN A 117 3.03 -33.28 -14.38
N ALA A 118 3.06 -32.26 -15.23
CA ALA A 118 3.88 -31.06 -15.04
C ALA A 118 3.06 -29.81 -15.26
N PHE A 119 3.36 -28.74 -14.53
CA PHE A 119 2.69 -27.47 -14.72
C PHE A 119 3.65 -26.29 -14.68
N LEU A 120 3.23 -25.19 -15.29
CA LEU A 120 3.89 -23.89 -15.26
C LEU A 120 2.83 -22.81 -15.10
N ASN A 121 3.01 -21.93 -14.12
CA ASN A 121 2.20 -20.74 -13.91
C ASN A 121 3.07 -19.48 -13.99
N LEU A 122 2.55 -18.45 -14.65
CA LEU A 122 3.19 -17.15 -14.77
C LEU A 122 2.19 -16.06 -14.39
N GLY A 123 2.66 -15.04 -13.68
CA GLY A 123 1.84 -13.93 -13.26
C GLY A 123 2.58 -12.60 -13.32
N TYR A 124 1.87 -11.58 -13.81
CA TYR A 124 2.27 -10.18 -13.69
C TYR A 124 1.10 -9.37 -13.14
N ILE A 125 1.36 -8.63 -12.07
CA ILE A 125 0.35 -7.78 -11.42
C ILE A 125 0.93 -6.37 -11.31
N SER A 126 0.19 -5.39 -11.79
CA SER A 126 0.41 -3.96 -11.54
C SER A 126 -0.79 -3.44 -10.78
N LYS A 127 -0.63 -3.20 -9.48
CA LYS A 127 -1.70 -2.81 -8.57
C LYS A 127 -1.53 -1.37 -8.14
N SER A 128 -2.60 -0.57 -8.23
CA SER A 128 -2.60 0.78 -7.70
C SER A 128 -2.33 0.79 -6.18
N PRO A 129 -1.58 1.79 -5.66
CA PRO A 129 -1.30 1.91 -4.24
C PRO A 129 -2.58 2.11 -3.44
N ARG A 130 -2.49 1.94 -2.13
CA ARG A 130 -3.60 2.24 -1.22
C ARG A 130 -3.78 3.75 -1.07
N PHE A 131 -4.96 4.19 -0.63
CA PHE A 131 -5.29 5.60 -0.41
C PHE A 131 -4.21 6.34 0.40
N ASN A 132 -3.75 5.75 1.51
CA ASN A 132 -2.73 6.34 2.39
C ASN A 132 -1.33 6.49 1.75
N ASN A 133 -1.13 5.90 0.58
CA ASN A 133 0.10 6.05 -0.22
C ASN A 133 -0.11 6.98 -1.42
N VAL A 134 -1.30 7.58 -1.55
CA VAL A 134 -1.64 8.54 -2.59
C VAL A 134 -1.66 9.97 -2.05
N TYR A 135 -2.30 10.17 -0.90
CA TYR A 135 -2.40 11.46 -0.24
C TYR A 135 -1.81 11.40 1.16
N ASP A 136 -1.07 12.44 1.52
CA ASP A 136 -0.63 12.67 2.88
C ASP A 136 -1.73 13.28 3.77
N TYR A 137 -1.42 13.48 5.05
CA TYR A 137 -2.38 14.09 5.99
C TYR A 137 -2.67 15.57 5.71
N SER A 138 -1.83 16.25 4.92
CA SER A 138 -2.00 17.64 4.50
C SER A 138 -2.74 17.79 3.17
N ASN A 139 -3.42 16.74 2.69
CA ASN A 139 -4.13 16.68 1.42
C ASN A 139 -3.24 16.86 0.19
N GLN A 140 -1.93 16.66 0.32
CA GLN A 140 -1.02 16.71 -0.80
C GLN A 140 -0.76 15.34 -1.39
N LEU A 141 -0.57 15.29 -2.70
CA LEU A 141 -0.16 14.06 -3.39
C LEU A 141 1.28 13.74 -3.04
N PHE A 142 1.56 12.48 -2.71
CA PHE A 142 2.93 12.01 -2.64
C PHE A 142 3.62 12.16 -4.01
N ARG A 143 4.89 12.58 -4.01
CA ARG A 143 5.63 12.87 -5.26
C ARG A 143 5.87 11.63 -6.12
N ASP A 144 6.13 10.48 -5.48
CA ASP A 144 6.54 9.24 -6.16
C ASP A 144 5.49 8.15 -6.03
N ILE A 145 4.28 8.42 -6.51
CA ILE A 145 3.21 7.42 -6.52
C ILE A 145 3.50 6.39 -7.60
N LYS A 146 3.78 5.15 -7.21
CA LYS A 146 4.04 4.04 -8.11
C LYS A 146 3.13 2.87 -7.79
N ASN A 147 2.75 2.14 -8.83
CA ASN A 147 2.08 0.86 -8.65
C ASN A 147 3.00 -0.15 -8.00
N GLU A 148 2.45 -0.92 -7.08
CA GLU A 148 3.04 -2.19 -6.65
C GLU A 148 3.05 -3.15 -7.84
N LYS A 149 4.21 -3.76 -8.14
CA LYS A 149 4.35 -4.74 -9.20
C LYS A 149 4.75 -6.08 -8.62
N VAL A 150 4.15 -7.14 -9.13
CA VAL A 150 4.50 -8.51 -8.76
C VAL A 150 4.74 -9.29 -10.04
N ILE A 151 5.90 -9.93 -10.13
CA ILE A 151 6.22 -10.92 -11.15
C ILE A 151 6.34 -12.26 -10.43
N ALA A 152 5.57 -13.24 -10.87
CA ALA A 152 5.56 -14.56 -10.27
C ALA A 152 5.72 -15.63 -11.34
N ALA A 153 6.51 -16.64 -11.04
CA ALA A 153 6.64 -17.87 -11.82
C ALA A 153 6.64 -19.06 -10.86
N GLU A 154 5.91 -20.10 -11.22
CA GLU A 154 5.82 -21.34 -10.48
C GLU A 154 5.86 -22.50 -11.48
N ALA A 155 6.66 -23.51 -11.21
CA ALA A 155 6.70 -24.74 -11.98
C ALA A 155 6.69 -25.94 -11.04
N GLY A 156 5.98 -26.98 -11.44
CA GLY A 156 5.91 -28.18 -10.64
C GLY A 156 5.78 -29.43 -11.48
N TYR A 157 6.06 -30.54 -10.81
CA TYR A 157 5.91 -31.88 -11.34
C TYR A 157 5.28 -32.76 -10.28
N SER A 158 4.36 -33.60 -10.68
CA SER A 158 3.76 -34.59 -9.81
C SER A 158 3.80 -35.97 -10.44
N TYR A 159 4.07 -36.95 -9.60
CA TYR A 159 3.91 -38.36 -9.90
C TYR A 159 2.88 -38.96 -8.95
N ARG A 160 1.93 -39.71 -9.47
CA ARG A 160 0.90 -40.35 -8.66
C ARG A 160 0.63 -41.78 -9.16
N SER A 161 0.85 -42.73 -8.28
CA SER A 161 0.44 -44.14 -8.47
C SER A 161 -0.48 -44.60 -7.35
N SER A 162 -0.90 -45.84 -7.38
CA SER A 162 -1.73 -46.42 -6.31
C SER A 162 -1.02 -46.49 -4.95
N LEU A 163 0.30 -46.60 -4.93
CA LEU A 163 1.11 -46.77 -3.71
C LEU A 163 1.91 -45.49 -3.35
N PHE A 164 2.26 -44.66 -4.33
CA PHE A 164 3.19 -43.58 -4.12
C PHE A 164 2.71 -42.33 -4.84
N SER A 165 2.77 -41.18 -4.17
CA SER A 165 2.54 -39.86 -4.73
C SER A 165 3.67 -38.93 -4.32
N VAL A 166 4.15 -38.14 -5.27
CA VAL A 166 5.19 -37.13 -5.07
C VAL A 166 4.79 -35.85 -5.79
N ASN A 167 4.97 -34.71 -5.14
CA ASN A 167 4.91 -33.40 -5.77
C ASN A 167 6.22 -32.65 -5.53
N VAL A 168 6.67 -31.98 -6.56
CA VAL A 168 7.85 -31.11 -6.53
C VAL A 168 7.46 -29.77 -7.11
N ASN A 169 7.60 -28.69 -6.35
CA ASN A 169 7.29 -27.35 -6.77
C ASN A 169 8.48 -26.43 -6.60
N THR A 170 8.65 -25.50 -7.51
CA THR A 170 9.58 -24.38 -7.37
C THR A 170 8.85 -23.08 -7.71
N TYR A 171 9.11 -22.04 -6.93
CA TYR A 171 8.49 -20.76 -7.14
C TYR A 171 9.51 -19.61 -7.08
N TYR A 172 9.17 -18.54 -7.81
CA TYR A 172 9.90 -17.29 -7.83
C TYR A 172 8.88 -16.14 -7.84
N THR A 173 8.97 -15.22 -6.88
CA THR A 173 8.13 -14.03 -6.82
C THR A 173 9.00 -12.81 -6.52
N SER A 174 9.01 -11.86 -7.44
CA SER A 174 9.61 -10.54 -7.27
C SER A 174 8.54 -9.49 -7.07
N TRP A 175 8.63 -8.78 -5.96
CA TRP A 175 7.76 -7.66 -5.60
C TRP A 175 8.53 -6.38 -5.74
N GLN A 176 7.94 -5.38 -6.39
CA GLN A 176 8.53 -4.07 -6.59
C GLN A 176 7.57 -2.99 -6.11
N ASN A 177 8.10 -1.93 -5.55
CA ASN A 177 7.34 -0.80 -5.03
C ASN A 177 6.28 -1.20 -3.99
N LYS A 178 6.54 -2.20 -3.16
CA LYS A 178 5.61 -2.61 -2.10
C LYS A 178 5.53 -1.52 -1.04
N PRO A 179 4.35 -0.92 -0.77
CA PRO A 179 4.23 0.08 0.26
C PRO A 179 4.34 -0.56 1.64
N SER A 180 5.01 0.09 2.57
CA SER A 180 4.95 -0.29 3.98
C SER A 180 3.54 -0.06 4.54
N ASN A 181 3.00 -1.02 5.26
CA ASN A 181 1.65 -0.97 5.84
C ASN A 181 1.58 -0.21 7.17
N GLY A 182 2.69 0.21 7.73
CA GLY A 182 2.76 0.91 9.00
C GLY A 182 3.48 2.23 8.84
N GLY A 183 2.90 3.31 9.37
CA GLY A 183 3.68 4.50 9.60
C GLY A 183 4.81 4.12 10.57
N VAL A 184 6.01 3.95 10.04
CA VAL A 184 7.18 3.82 10.88
C VAL A 184 7.39 5.19 11.50
N SER A 185 7.31 5.28 12.81
CA SER A 185 7.67 6.50 13.53
C SER A 185 9.10 6.36 14.01
N VAL A 186 9.93 7.33 13.72
CA VAL A 186 11.33 7.35 14.16
C VAL A 186 11.53 8.55 15.07
N LEU A 187 12.18 8.32 16.20
CA LEU A 187 12.56 9.36 17.13
C LEU A 187 13.91 9.95 16.67
N ILE A 188 13.91 11.24 16.32
CA ILE A 188 15.12 11.99 15.95
C ILE A 188 15.18 13.21 16.87
N ASP A 189 16.24 13.34 17.66
CA ASP A 189 16.45 14.45 18.60
C ASP A 189 15.21 14.67 19.50
N ASP A 190 14.69 13.59 20.09
CA ASP A 190 13.49 13.53 20.96
C ASP A 190 12.16 13.96 20.30
N VAL A 191 12.13 14.14 18.99
CA VAL A 191 10.93 14.42 18.21
C VAL A 191 10.52 13.20 17.41
N LEU A 192 9.24 12.82 17.50
CA LEU A 192 8.68 11.66 16.78
C LEU A 192 8.26 12.06 15.36
N TYR A 193 8.96 11.55 14.36
CA TYR A 193 8.64 11.75 12.96
C TYR A 193 7.96 10.52 12.36
N LYS A 194 6.95 10.74 11.53
CA LYS A 194 6.32 9.67 10.74
C LYS A 194 7.09 9.47 9.44
N ALA A 195 7.55 8.25 9.21
CA ALA A 195 8.21 7.87 7.97
C ALA A 195 7.19 7.24 7.02
N ASN A 196 7.15 7.69 5.79
CA ASN A 196 6.46 6.99 4.71
C ASN A 196 7.51 6.22 3.90
N ILE A 197 7.45 4.90 3.96
CA ILE A 197 8.33 4.03 3.19
C ILE A 197 7.52 3.57 1.96
N ASN A 198 7.86 4.11 0.81
CA ASN A 198 7.30 3.73 -0.47
C ASN A 198 8.37 3.01 -1.29
N GLY A 199 8.00 1.88 -1.87
CA GLY A 199 8.84 1.29 -2.90
C GLY A 199 9.78 0.19 -2.43
N MET A 200 9.47 -0.52 -1.35
CA MET A 200 10.26 -1.68 -0.93
C MET A 200 10.14 -2.81 -1.95
N ASP A 201 11.28 -3.39 -2.30
CA ASP A 201 11.35 -4.56 -3.15
C ASP A 201 11.60 -5.82 -2.30
N ALA A 202 10.93 -6.91 -2.66
CA ALA A 202 11.10 -8.19 -1.99
C ALA A 202 11.27 -9.32 -3.01
N LEU A 203 12.05 -10.31 -2.63
CA LEU A 203 12.27 -11.51 -3.42
C LEU A 203 11.89 -12.73 -2.58
N HIS A 204 11.01 -13.57 -3.13
CA HIS A 204 10.62 -14.84 -2.55
C HIS A 204 10.86 -15.93 -3.59
N LYS A 205 11.69 -16.89 -3.28
CA LYS A 205 11.94 -18.07 -4.12
C LYS A 205 12.12 -19.30 -3.26
N GLY A 206 11.73 -20.42 -3.78
CA GLY A 206 11.84 -21.65 -2.99
C GLY A 206 11.56 -22.90 -3.80
N PHE A 207 11.72 -23.98 -3.10
CA PHE A 207 11.50 -25.34 -3.55
C PHE A 207 10.72 -26.08 -2.49
N GLU A 208 9.71 -26.84 -2.92
CA GLU A 208 8.86 -27.65 -2.06
C GLU A 208 8.81 -29.06 -2.62
N PHE A 209 8.90 -30.01 -1.72
CA PHE A 209 8.81 -31.43 -2.01
C PHE A 209 7.88 -32.09 -1.00
N ASP A 210 6.87 -32.77 -1.47
CA ASP A 210 6.01 -33.59 -0.62
C ASP A 210 5.82 -34.98 -1.21
N PHE A 211 5.58 -35.96 -0.34
CA PHE A 211 5.32 -37.31 -0.76
C PHE A 211 4.34 -38.01 0.18
N ILE A 212 3.62 -38.97 -0.38
CA ILE A 212 2.77 -39.93 0.34
C ILE A 212 3.16 -41.31 -0.14
N TYR A 213 3.48 -42.19 0.80
CA TYR A 213 3.77 -43.61 0.53
C TYR A 213 2.79 -44.50 1.33
N LYS A 214 1.95 -45.23 0.63
CA LYS A 214 1.03 -46.23 1.23
C LYS A 214 1.77 -47.51 1.48
N ILE A 215 2.18 -47.74 2.73
CA ILE A 215 2.94 -48.93 3.13
C ILE A 215 2.01 -50.16 3.12
N GLN A 216 0.77 -49.96 3.62
CA GLN A 216 -0.29 -50.97 3.68
C GLN A 216 -1.65 -50.28 3.47
N HIS A 217 -2.70 -51.04 3.35
CA HIS A 217 -4.06 -50.52 3.18
C HIS A 217 -4.46 -49.48 4.26
N ASN A 218 -3.99 -49.67 5.48
CA ASN A 218 -4.31 -48.82 6.64
C ASN A 218 -3.10 -48.04 7.21
N LEU A 219 -1.98 -48.04 6.50
CA LEU A 219 -0.77 -47.33 6.95
C LEU A 219 -0.14 -46.54 5.79
N SER A 220 0.00 -45.25 5.96
CA SER A 220 0.74 -44.35 5.05
C SER A 220 1.83 -43.62 5.79
N LEU A 221 2.91 -43.28 5.06
CA LEU A 221 3.96 -42.39 5.46
C LEU A 221 3.86 -41.13 4.58
N GLU A 222 3.85 -39.96 5.22
CA GLU A 222 3.76 -38.67 4.56
C GLU A 222 4.93 -37.78 4.99
N GLY A 223 5.46 -37.02 4.08
CA GLY A 223 6.55 -36.08 4.36
C GLY A 223 6.49 -34.83 3.49
N LEU A 224 6.95 -33.73 4.05
CA LEU A 224 7.07 -32.42 3.38
C LEU A 224 8.40 -31.80 3.74
N ILE A 225 9.08 -31.26 2.71
CA ILE A 225 10.28 -30.46 2.84
C ILE A 225 10.06 -29.16 2.04
N SER A 226 10.22 -28.01 2.70
CA SER A 226 10.16 -26.71 2.06
C SER A 226 11.44 -25.94 2.36
N LEU A 227 12.09 -25.43 1.31
CA LEU A 227 13.29 -24.60 1.38
C LEU A 227 12.99 -23.28 0.68
N GLY A 228 13.17 -22.17 1.38
CA GLY A 228 12.86 -20.85 0.85
C GLY A 228 13.93 -19.81 1.16
N ASP A 229 14.06 -18.85 0.26
CA ASP A 229 14.84 -17.61 0.43
C ASP A 229 13.86 -16.46 0.27
N TRP A 230 13.51 -15.80 1.38
CA TRP A 230 12.56 -14.70 1.45
C TRP A 230 13.25 -13.49 2.04
N ARG A 231 13.48 -12.48 1.23
CA ARG A 231 14.23 -11.31 1.68
C ARG A 231 13.73 -10.01 1.05
N TRP A 232 13.97 -8.93 1.75
CA TRP A 232 13.92 -7.60 1.17
C TRP A 232 15.13 -7.43 0.24
N ASN A 233 14.90 -6.84 -0.93
CA ASN A 233 15.91 -6.72 -1.99
C ASN A 233 16.14 -5.27 -2.40
N SER A 234 15.71 -4.32 -1.58
CA SER A 234 15.93 -2.90 -1.83
C SER A 234 16.59 -2.23 -0.65
N ALA A 235 17.52 -1.31 -0.95
CA ALA A 235 18.02 -0.32 -0.01
C ALA A 235 17.21 0.97 -0.24
N ASP A 236 16.05 1.09 0.40
CA ASP A 236 15.17 2.22 0.18
C ASP A 236 15.58 3.44 0.98
N THR A 237 15.43 4.62 0.37
CA THR A 237 15.60 5.89 1.04
C THR A 237 14.31 6.22 1.79
N VAL A 238 14.39 6.29 3.12
CA VAL A 238 13.29 6.75 3.96
C VAL A 238 13.34 8.26 4.05
N ARG A 239 12.27 8.93 3.65
CA ARG A 239 12.11 10.38 3.81
C ARG A 239 11.28 10.65 5.05
N PHE A 240 11.86 11.38 5.97
CA PHE A 240 11.16 11.94 7.12
C PHE A 240 10.67 13.34 6.76
N LEU A 241 9.43 13.62 7.07
CA LEU A 241 8.79 14.88 6.80
C LEU A 241 8.41 15.54 8.13
N ASP A 242 8.61 16.85 8.24
CA ASP A 242 8.08 17.64 9.34
C ASP A 242 6.54 17.80 9.21
N ASP A 243 5.92 18.45 10.19
CA ASP A 243 4.48 18.71 10.18
C ASP A 243 4.04 19.60 8.99
N ASN A 244 4.98 20.25 8.32
CA ASN A 244 4.77 21.07 7.13
C ASN A 244 5.15 20.35 5.82
N ASN A 245 5.38 19.02 5.87
CA ASN A 245 5.82 18.19 4.74
C ASN A 245 7.18 18.56 4.14
N ASN A 246 8.05 19.25 4.87
CA ASN A 246 9.41 19.49 4.42
C ASN A 246 10.29 18.29 4.77
N PRO A 247 11.16 17.85 3.85
CA PRO A 247 12.09 16.77 4.13
C PRO A 247 13.13 17.22 5.18
N ILE A 248 13.15 16.54 6.34
CA ILE A 248 14.06 16.85 7.44
C ILE A 248 15.39 16.13 7.27
N LYS A 249 15.36 14.87 6.88
CA LYS A 249 16.55 14.04 6.68
C LYS A 249 16.24 12.94 5.68
N ILE A 250 17.19 12.68 4.80
CA ILE A 250 17.18 11.52 3.92
C ILE A 250 18.13 10.50 4.55
N LEU A 251 17.60 9.39 5.02
CA LEU A 251 18.39 8.26 5.48
C LEU A 251 18.32 7.18 4.40
N SER A 252 19.47 6.72 3.92
CA SER A 252 19.55 5.48 3.17
C SER A 252 19.58 4.33 4.18
N CYS A 253 18.61 3.46 4.13
CA CYS A 253 18.59 2.28 4.99
C CYS A 253 19.47 1.18 4.37
N SER A 254 20.80 1.35 4.45
CA SER A 254 21.75 0.31 4.06
C SER A 254 21.89 -0.82 5.12
N GLN A 255 21.16 -0.71 6.23
CA GLN A 255 21.21 -1.64 7.36
C GLN A 255 19.85 -2.25 7.72
N CYS A 256 18.83 -2.13 6.87
CA CYS A 256 17.59 -2.87 7.06
C CYS A 256 17.73 -4.30 6.51
N GLU A 257 18.77 -5.02 6.93
CA GLU A 257 18.74 -6.47 6.91
C GLU A 257 17.86 -6.89 8.09
N ALA A 258 16.71 -7.44 7.79
CA ALA A 258 15.88 -8.09 8.79
C ALA A 258 16.58 -9.37 9.23
N ASP A 259 16.87 -9.48 10.52
CA ASP A 259 17.21 -10.74 11.18
C ASP A 259 16.04 -11.75 11.08
#